data_faaaef5b8731093a3927590b1d955c5b
#
_entry.id   faaaef5b8731093a3927590b1d955c5b
#
_cell.length_a   1.000
_cell.length_b   1.000
_cell.length_c   1.000
_cell.angle_alpha   90.00
_cell.angle_beta   90.00
_cell.angle_gamma   90.00
#
_symmetry.space_group_name_H-M   'P 1'
#
loop_
_entity.id
_entity.type
_entity.pdbx_description
1 polymer ?
#
loop_
_entity_poly.entity_id
_entity_poly.type
_entity_poly.pdbx_seq_one_letter_code
_entity_poly.pdbx_strand_id
1 'polypeptide(L)'
;MGFTLTAMHKQIKDIEDVAVVVTIITDGYENASKEYNGSSIKTLVETLRKEGWTFTYMGANQDSMEVAMSMSIRNARNFDYSSEGTRASMRKDTTTRMNFFSRLSQMKNEAAFCAEPMSKEERLGCYGRLADEAFDEEENK
;
A
#
# COMPACT_ATOMS: atom_id res chain seq x y z
N MET A 1 0.21 -13.94 -3.55
CA MET A 1 0.76 -12.58 -3.33
C MET A 1 2.17 -12.41 -3.89
N GLY A 2 3.17 -13.14 -3.45
CA GLY A 2 4.56 -12.95 -3.87
C GLY A 2 4.78 -13.00 -5.38
N PHE A 3 4.23 -13.99 -6.07
CA PHE A 3 4.31 -14.08 -7.52
C PHE A 3 3.74 -12.84 -8.23
N THR A 4 2.58 -12.38 -7.80
CA THR A 4 1.91 -11.19 -8.38
C THR A 4 2.75 -9.92 -8.18
N LEU A 5 3.28 -9.72 -6.97
CA LEU A 5 4.13 -8.56 -6.66
C LEU A 5 5.41 -8.57 -7.50
N THR A 6 6.06 -9.72 -7.61
CA THR A 6 7.29 -9.87 -8.41
C THR A 6 7.03 -9.63 -9.90
N ALA A 7 5.93 -10.16 -10.43
CA ALA A 7 5.54 -9.94 -11.83
C ALA A 7 5.24 -8.46 -12.11
N MET A 8 4.49 -7.81 -11.24
CA MET A 8 4.17 -6.39 -11.35
C MET A 8 5.43 -5.52 -11.24
N HIS A 9 6.30 -5.80 -10.28
CA HIS A 9 7.56 -5.08 -10.12
C HIS A 9 8.41 -5.16 -11.40
N LYS A 10 8.52 -6.34 -12.01
CA LYS A 10 9.23 -6.53 -13.27
C LYS A 10 8.66 -5.69 -14.42
N GLN A 11 7.35 -5.50 -14.46
CA GLN A 11 6.69 -4.71 -15.51
C GLN A 11 6.91 -3.22 -15.35
N ILE A 12 7.00 -2.70 -14.12
CA ILE A 12 7.05 -1.26 -13.85
C ILE A 12 8.43 -0.73 -13.44
N LYS A 13 9.41 -1.60 -13.20
CA LYS A 13 10.75 -1.20 -12.72
C LYS A 13 11.46 -0.17 -13.61
N ASP A 14 11.15 -0.19 -14.90
CA ASP A 14 11.76 0.71 -15.90
C ASP A 14 10.91 1.98 -16.13
N ILE A 15 9.79 2.13 -15.42
CA ILE A 15 8.98 3.34 -15.45
C ILE A 15 9.56 4.34 -14.45
N GLU A 16 9.95 5.50 -14.93
CA GLU A 16 10.72 6.47 -14.16
C GLU A 16 9.95 7.12 -13.01
N ASP A 17 8.65 7.32 -13.18
CA ASP A 17 7.79 8.00 -12.20
C ASP A 17 6.49 7.24 -11.98
N VAL A 18 6.52 6.28 -11.08
CA VAL A 18 5.37 5.44 -10.75
C VAL A 18 5.14 5.42 -9.23
N ALA A 19 3.90 5.62 -8.82
CA ALA A 19 3.43 5.37 -7.46
C ALA A 19 2.52 4.14 -7.48
N VAL A 20 2.78 3.19 -6.60
CA VAL A 20 2.04 1.93 -6.54
C VAL A 20 1.36 1.78 -5.19
N VAL A 21 0.07 1.51 -5.20
CA VAL A 21 -0.71 1.14 -4.02
C VAL A 21 -1.24 -0.27 -4.18
N VAL A 22 -0.87 -1.14 -3.28
CA VAL A 22 -1.33 -2.54 -3.23
C VAL A 22 -2.27 -2.71 -2.06
N THR A 23 -3.51 -3.11 -2.32
CA THR A 23 -4.45 -3.53 -1.27
C THR A 23 -4.57 -5.05 -1.29
N ILE A 24 -4.26 -5.66 -0.16
CA ILE A 24 -4.43 -7.09 0.07
C ILE A 24 -5.73 -7.27 0.82
N ILE A 25 -6.65 -8.03 0.24
CA ILE A 25 -7.96 -8.31 0.82
C ILE A 25 -8.06 -9.80 1.05
N THR A 26 -8.39 -10.19 2.26
CA THR A 26 -8.52 -11.59 2.64
C THR A 26 -9.70 -11.82 3.58
N ASP A 27 -10.33 -12.95 3.46
CA ASP A 27 -11.39 -13.45 4.33
C ASP A 27 -10.92 -14.54 5.30
N GLY A 28 -9.63 -14.85 5.30
CA GLY A 28 -9.06 -15.88 6.17
C GLY A 28 -7.55 -16.02 6.05
N TYR A 29 -7.02 -17.03 6.74
CA TYR A 29 -5.59 -17.33 6.74
C TYR A 29 -5.12 -17.89 5.40
N GLU A 30 -3.96 -17.41 4.94
CA GLU A 30 -3.31 -18.01 3.79
C GLU A 30 -2.67 -19.35 4.18
N ASN A 31 -3.24 -20.44 3.67
CA ASN A 31 -2.79 -21.80 3.99
C ASN A 31 -1.95 -22.46 2.90
N ALA A 32 -1.67 -21.82 1.77
CA ALA A 32 -1.27 -22.55 0.56
C ALA A 32 -0.03 -22.06 -0.19
N SER A 33 0.71 -21.08 0.30
CA SER A 33 1.88 -20.60 -0.43
C SER A 33 3.09 -21.49 -0.21
N LYS A 34 3.47 -22.26 -1.22
CA LYS A 34 4.68 -23.12 -1.19
C LYS A 34 5.96 -22.39 -1.58
N GLU A 35 5.86 -21.34 -2.39
CA GLU A 35 7.01 -20.59 -2.92
C GLU A 35 7.38 -19.37 -2.08
N TYR A 36 6.43 -18.81 -1.37
CA TYR A 36 6.63 -17.61 -0.53
C TYR A 36 6.15 -17.89 0.88
N ASN A 37 7.08 -18.06 1.80
CA ASN A 37 6.79 -18.09 3.22
C ASN A 37 6.66 -16.65 3.77
N GLY A 38 6.17 -16.49 5.00
CA GLY A 38 5.98 -15.18 5.62
C GLY A 38 7.25 -14.31 5.65
N SER A 39 8.41 -14.93 5.84
CA SER A 39 9.71 -14.22 5.82
C SER A 39 10.07 -13.68 4.43
N SER A 40 9.83 -14.47 3.38
CA SER A 40 10.07 -14.05 2.00
C SER A 40 9.14 -12.91 1.57
N ILE A 41 7.87 -12.97 1.98
CA ILE A 41 6.90 -11.90 1.73
C ILE A 41 7.30 -10.62 2.47
N LYS A 42 7.69 -10.72 3.72
CA LYS A 42 8.16 -9.59 4.50
C LYS A 42 9.32 -8.87 3.81
N THR A 43 10.36 -9.62 3.42
CA THR A 43 11.51 -9.07 2.71
C THR A 43 11.12 -8.40 1.40
N LEU A 44 10.21 -9.01 0.64
CA LEU A 44 9.71 -8.44 -0.62
C LEU A 44 8.95 -7.13 -0.37
N VAL A 45 8.04 -7.11 0.59
CA VAL A 45 7.28 -5.91 0.96
C VAL A 45 8.22 -4.78 1.41
N GLU A 46 9.20 -5.09 2.26
CA GLU A 46 10.17 -4.10 2.73
C GLU A 46 11.02 -3.52 1.58
N THR A 47 11.41 -4.36 0.62
CA THR A 47 12.15 -3.92 -0.56
C THR A 47 11.29 -2.99 -1.43
N LEU A 48 10.08 -3.39 -1.76
CA LEU A 48 9.18 -2.60 -2.59
C LEU A 48 8.76 -1.29 -1.91
N ARG A 49 8.60 -1.28 -0.58
CA ARG A 49 8.34 -0.04 0.18
C ARG A 49 9.48 0.97 0.04
N LYS A 50 10.73 0.52 0.02
CA LYS A 50 11.89 1.41 -0.25
C LYS A 50 11.86 1.99 -1.66
N GLU A 51 11.18 1.33 -2.59
CA GLU A 51 10.96 1.78 -3.95
C GLU A 51 9.66 2.61 -4.11
N GLY A 52 9.06 3.06 -3.00
CA GLY A 52 7.89 3.94 -2.99
C GLY A 52 6.54 3.23 -3.11
N TRP A 53 6.50 1.91 -2.98
CA TRP A 53 5.25 1.17 -2.95
C TRP A 53 4.55 1.31 -1.60
N THR A 54 3.25 1.46 -1.64
CA THR A 54 2.39 1.49 -0.45
C THR A 54 1.57 0.21 -0.38
N PHE A 55 1.47 -0.36 0.81
CA PHE A 55 0.72 -1.58 1.08
C PHE A 55 -0.37 -1.33 2.10
N THR A 56 -1.57 -1.84 1.84
CA THR A 56 -2.67 -1.92 2.79
C THR A 56 -3.17 -3.35 2.89
N TYR A 57 -3.62 -3.71 4.07
CA TYR A 57 -4.15 -5.03 4.37
C TYR A 57 -5.55 -4.92 4.95
N MET A 58 -6.50 -5.61 4.35
CA MET A 58 -7.88 -5.65 4.79
C MET A 58 -8.26 -7.10 5.07
N GLY A 59 -8.50 -7.42 6.31
CA GLY A 59 -8.86 -8.78 6.74
C GLY A 59 -10.21 -8.85 7.43
N ALA A 60 -10.89 -9.95 7.23
CA ALA A 60 -12.21 -10.20 7.81
C ALA A 60 -12.18 -10.84 9.20
N ASN A 61 -11.00 -10.93 9.84
CA ASN A 61 -10.85 -11.51 11.16
C ASN A 61 -9.98 -10.63 12.07
N GLN A 62 -10.03 -10.87 13.39
CA GLN A 62 -9.35 -10.06 14.40
C GLN A 62 -7.82 -10.13 14.33
N ASP A 63 -7.26 -11.16 13.70
CA ASP A 63 -5.81 -11.36 13.61
C ASP A 63 -5.21 -10.66 12.37
N SER A 64 -6.00 -9.92 11.60
CA SER A 64 -5.55 -9.24 10.39
C SER A 64 -4.43 -8.24 10.65
N MET A 65 -4.46 -7.56 11.79
CA MET A 65 -3.42 -6.62 12.19
C MET A 65 -2.10 -7.32 12.46
N GLU A 66 -2.13 -8.45 13.17
CA GLU A 66 -0.94 -9.26 13.47
C GLU A 66 -0.33 -9.83 12.20
N VAL A 67 -1.15 -10.37 11.32
CA VAL A 67 -0.71 -10.89 10.01
C VAL A 67 -0.08 -9.79 9.17
N ALA A 68 -0.70 -8.63 9.06
CA ALA A 68 -0.15 -7.49 8.34
C ALA A 68 1.20 -7.04 8.89
N MET A 69 1.31 -6.92 10.22
CA MET A 69 2.57 -6.55 10.88
C MET A 69 3.67 -7.58 10.63
N SER A 70 3.36 -8.88 10.61
CA SER A 70 4.32 -9.94 10.29
C SER A 70 4.91 -9.80 8.89
N MET A 71 4.19 -9.15 7.97
CA MET A 71 4.61 -8.84 6.61
C MET A 71 5.16 -7.41 6.44
N SER A 72 5.41 -6.69 7.53
CA SER A 72 5.83 -5.27 7.52
C SER A 72 4.83 -4.32 6.85
N ILE A 73 3.54 -4.66 6.87
CA ILE A 73 2.45 -3.81 6.40
C ILE A 73 1.86 -3.08 7.60
N ARG A 74 1.96 -1.75 7.62
CA ARG A 74 1.48 -0.91 8.72
C ARG A 74 0.01 -0.56 8.59
N ASN A 75 -0.45 -0.30 7.37
CA ASN A 75 -1.82 0.10 7.07
C ASN A 75 -2.69 -1.15 7.01
N ALA A 76 -3.19 -1.59 8.15
CA ALA A 76 -4.03 -2.77 8.26
C ALA A 76 -5.39 -2.41 8.85
N ARG A 77 -6.43 -3.04 8.35
CA ARG A 77 -7.81 -2.78 8.73
C ARG A 77 -8.59 -4.08 8.83
N ASN A 78 -9.34 -4.23 9.90
CA ASN A 78 -10.35 -5.27 9.99
C ASN A 78 -11.67 -4.79 9.40
N PHE A 79 -12.40 -5.67 8.76
CA PHE A 79 -13.75 -5.40 8.32
C PHE A 79 -14.68 -6.53 8.73
N ASP A 80 -15.96 -6.20 8.91
CA ASP A 80 -16.99 -7.17 9.19
C ASP A 80 -17.35 -7.96 7.91
N TYR A 81 -17.33 -9.30 8.00
CA TYR A 81 -17.62 -10.20 6.88
C TYR A 81 -19.11 -10.25 6.61
N SER A 82 -19.68 -9.12 6.25
CA SER A 82 -21.04 -8.92 5.80
C SER A 82 -21.02 -8.12 4.50
N SER A 83 -22.12 -8.14 3.76
CA SER A 83 -22.24 -7.32 2.55
C SER A 83 -22.09 -5.83 2.83
N GLU A 84 -22.57 -5.38 3.97
CA GLU A 84 -22.49 -3.99 4.41
C GLU A 84 -21.07 -3.63 4.88
N GLY A 85 -20.47 -4.45 5.73
CA GLY A 85 -19.11 -4.26 6.23
C GLY A 85 -18.07 -4.27 5.11
N THR A 86 -18.18 -5.22 4.19
CA THR A 86 -17.33 -5.28 3.00
C THR A 86 -17.45 -4.02 2.16
N ARG A 87 -18.70 -3.58 1.90
CA ARG A 87 -18.97 -2.37 1.12
C ARG A 87 -18.44 -1.10 1.80
N ALA A 88 -18.60 -1.00 3.11
CA ALA A 88 -18.08 0.13 3.89
C ALA A 88 -16.55 0.19 3.84
N SER A 89 -15.87 -0.94 4.01
CA SER A 89 -14.41 -1.04 3.91
C SER A 89 -13.88 -0.68 2.53
N MET A 90 -14.54 -1.14 1.47
CA MET A 90 -14.18 -0.79 0.09
C MET A 90 -14.34 0.71 -0.19
N ARG A 91 -15.38 1.35 0.36
CA ARG A 91 -15.56 2.80 0.25
C ARG A 91 -14.44 3.55 0.95
N LYS A 92 -14.08 3.17 2.17
CA LYS A 92 -12.95 3.75 2.91
C LYS A 92 -11.65 3.63 2.12
N ASP A 93 -11.33 2.45 1.62
CA ASP A 93 -10.12 2.22 0.83
C ASP A 93 -10.11 3.09 -0.44
N THR A 94 -11.24 3.19 -1.13
CA THR A 94 -11.39 4.05 -2.31
C THR A 94 -11.14 5.52 -1.97
N THR A 95 -11.74 6.02 -0.90
CA THR A 95 -11.56 7.41 -0.43
C THR A 95 -10.10 7.68 -0.08
N THR A 96 -9.46 6.76 0.65
CA THR A 96 -8.05 6.88 1.02
C THR A 96 -7.14 6.97 -0.20
N ARG A 97 -7.37 6.11 -1.19
CA ARG A 97 -6.60 6.13 -2.45
C ARG A 97 -6.83 7.41 -3.23
N MET A 98 -8.06 7.88 -3.33
CA MET A 98 -8.38 9.15 -4.00
C MET A 98 -7.64 10.31 -3.34
N ASN A 99 -7.64 10.38 -2.01
CA ASN A 99 -6.92 11.40 -1.25
C ASN A 99 -5.41 11.32 -1.49
N PHE A 100 -4.84 10.12 -1.44
CA PHE A 100 -3.43 9.91 -1.72
C PHE A 100 -3.03 10.39 -3.13
N PHE A 101 -3.74 9.95 -4.16
CA PHE A 101 -3.41 10.33 -5.54
C PHE A 101 -3.69 11.81 -5.83
N SER A 102 -4.69 12.43 -5.17
CA SER A 102 -4.92 13.86 -5.24
C SER A 102 -3.74 14.66 -4.67
N ARG A 103 -3.26 14.29 -3.49
CA ARG A 103 -2.08 14.90 -2.86
C ARG A 103 -0.83 14.69 -3.68
N LEU A 104 -0.66 13.50 -4.25
CA LEU A 104 0.46 13.21 -5.13
C LEU A 104 0.45 14.10 -6.37
N SER A 105 -0.70 14.30 -7.00
CA SER A 105 -0.86 15.21 -8.15
C SER A 105 -0.55 16.67 -7.76
N GLN A 106 -1.02 17.11 -6.60
CA GLN A 106 -0.73 18.45 -6.10
C GLN A 106 0.78 18.63 -5.87
N MET A 107 1.43 17.69 -5.20
CA MET A 107 2.88 17.72 -4.95
C MET A 107 3.67 17.78 -6.27
N LYS A 108 3.28 17.00 -7.28
CA LYS A 108 3.93 17.00 -8.60
C LYS A 108 3.76 18.35 -9.31
N ASN A 109 2.58 18.96 -9.21
CA ASN A 109 2.33 20.29 -9.77
C ASN A 109 3.18 21.35 -9.08
N GLU A 110 3.28 21.32 -7.75
CA GLU A 110 4.12 22.24 -6.97
C GLU A 110 5.60 22.04 -7.29
N ALA A 111 6.07 20.80 -7.36
CA ALA A 111 7.45 20.48 -7.70
C ALA A 111 7.85 20.94 -9.12
N ALA A 112 6.92 21.00 -10.07
CA ALA A 112 7.17 21.49 -11.42
C ALA A 112 7.55 22.99 -11.45
N PHE A 113 7.23 23.73 -10.42
CA PHE A 113 7.60 25.17 -10.27
C PHE A 113 8.86 25.38 -9.43
N CYS A 114 9.45 24.33 -8.88
CA CYS A 114 10.69 24.42 -8.12
C CYS A 114 11.89 24.57 -9.07
N ALA A 115 12.86 25.39 -8.65
CA ALA A 115 14.08 25.65 -9.43
C ALA A 115 14.98 24.41 -9.57
N GLU A 116 14.92 23.51 -8.59
CA GLU A 116 15.66 22.25 -8.59
C GLU A 116 14.71 21.08 -8.53
N PRO A 117 14.81 20.10 -9.47
CA PRO A 117 13.98 18.91 -9.47
C PRO A 117 14.37 18.01 -8.28
N MET A 118 13.38 17.42 -7.62
CA MET A 118 13.60 16.41 -6.59
C MET A 118 14.36 15.20 -7.15
N SER A 119 15.31 14.66 -6.38
CA SER A 119 15.92 13.37 -6.66
C SER A 119 14.87 12.24 -6.61
N LYS A 120 15.22 11.10 -7.19
CA LYS A 120 14.34 9.91 -7.14
C LYS A 120 14.06 9.47 -5.71
N GLU A 121 15.08 9.46 -4.86
CA GLU A 121 14.99 9.08 -3.45
C GLU A 121 14.07 10.02 -2.67
N GLU A 122 14.17 11.31 -2.87
CA GLU A 122 13.30 12.31 -2.25
C GLU A 122 11.85 12.12 -2.68
N ARG A 123 11.60 11.88 -3.98
CA ARG A 123 10.24 11.60 -4.49
C ARG A 123 9.64 10.36 -3.83
N LEU A 124 10.38 9.25 -3.79
CA LEU A 124 9.91 8.00 -3.19
C LEU A 124 9.63 8.17 -1.70
N GLY A 125 10.45 8.92 -0.98
CA GLY A 125 10.22 9.29 0.41
C GLY A 125 8.95 10.12 0.60
N CYS A 126 8.67 11.05 -0.31
CA CYS A 126 7.44 11.85 -0.30
C CYS A 126 6.20 10.98 -0.57
N TYR A 127 6.27 10.03 -1.50
CA TYR A 127 5.15 9.11 -1.78
C TYR A 127 4.77 8.30 -0.55
N GLY A 128 5.76 7.76 0.16
CA GLY A 128 5.53 7.03 1.40
C GLY A 128 4.85 7.88 2.47
N ARG A 129 5.32 9.11 2.69
CA ARG A 129 4.71 10.02 3.68
C ARG A 129 3.27 10.40 3.32
N LEU A 130 3.01 10.76 2.06
CA LEU A 130 1.67 11.11 1.60
C LEU A 130 0.69 9.94 1.74
N ALA A 131 1.17 8.72 1.52
CA ALA A 131 0.37 7.53 1.71
C ALA A 131 0.06 7.32 3.21
N ASP A 132 1.06 7.36 4.07
CA ASP A 132 0.88 7.20 5.51
C ASP A 132 -0.11 8.25 6.07
N GLU A 133 0.04 9.52 5.69
CA GLU A 133 -0.88 10.59 6.07
C GLU A 133 -2.32 10.32 5.60
N ALA A 134 -2.50 9.89 4.35
CA ALA A 134 -3.83 9.62 3.81
C ALA A 134 -4.52 8.44 4.51
N PHE A 135 -3.75 7.41 4.91
CA PHE A 135 -4.28 6.26 5.64
C PHE A 135 -4.58 6.61 7.10
N ASP A 136 -3.69 7.34 7.78
CA ASP A 136 -3.88 7.76 9.18
C ASP A 136 -5.10 8.68 9.35
N GLU A 137 -5.33 9.62 8.44
CA GLU A 137 -6.50 10.49 8.48
C GLU A 137 -7.81 9.72 8.34
N GLU A 138 -7.86 8.72 7.49
CA GLU A 138 -9.08 7.93 7.29
C GLU A 138 -9.35 6.97 8.45
N GLU A 139 -8.32 6.48 9.14
CA GLU A 139 -8.49 5.67 10.35
C GLU A 139 -9.03 6.50 11.53
N ASN A 140 -8.69 7.78 11.61
CA ASN A 140 -9.11 8.67 12.70
C ASN A 140 -10.51 9.30 12.48
N LYS A 141 -11.17 8.99 11.39
CA LYS A 141 -12.56 9.39 11.12
C LYS A 141 -13.54 8.33 11.59
#